data_3e01eacf392ddf4304cb3bf948a59773
#
_entry.id   3e01eacf392ddf4304cb3bf948a59773
#
_cell.length_a   1.000
_cell.length_b   1.000
_cell.length_c   1.000
_cell.angle_alpha   90.00
_cell.angle_beta   90.00
_cell.angle_gamma   90.00
#
_symmetry.space_group_name_H-M   'P 1'
#
loop_
_entity.id
_entity.type
_entity.pdbx_description
1 polymer ?
#
loop_
_entity_poly.entity_id
_entity_poly.type
_entity_poly.pdbx_seq_one_letter_code
_entity_poly.pdbx_strand_id
1 'polypeptide(L)'
;MYRVTKREGNLESFDISRIENAIRKAFMSCETEVSEDVIKNIAKAVNIWDTISIEDIQDQIIELLGDYDYPDVAAAYRSYKDKQSRARMLWRKIHYMDEYIDSNENAATMSNTDGNANTSAKNVATLEPEVFKDDFRTIQRYRMKRKLKQMYPEVAYDYEKDIEGHEIYVHDEASTPTLKQYCMAVSLYPLMLEGCGVLDKTTPSEPNDLQSFSGQLVNSIFTLSAQCKGAVAVGSYFIALNYYIIAEYGEKWYEHLDDIVTSSNCKKSRTMRNMIEKAFKQFVCGINQPAGNRGYQSPFTNISYYDHTYFSSLFGTFYYPDGTQPEWEAVDALQRLFMNWFNQWRLRQLVAFPVETMAMVYDPKTGDIIDKDYKDLTAEMYAKGHSFFTYISDSADSLASCCRLRNELAENTFSPTSGMTGIKTGSANVITLNVNRIIQNYFGPCKHEEVVKKELWNDSVHRSEFVKYLTSILERVYKYHIAYKTMLYEWESKGAYASSNGGFINIKDLYSTIGINGLKVLGLIA
;
A
#
# COMPACT_ATOMS: atom_id res chain seq x y z
N MET A 1 -14.51 -33.55 -30.85
CA MET A 1 -15.76 -33.39 -30.11
C MET A 1 -15.62 -32.04 -29.39
N TYR A 2 -16.41 -31.04 -29.78
CA TYR A 2 -16.32 -29.69 -29.20
C TYR A 2 -16.67 -29.68 -27.73
N ARG A 3 -15.95 -28.86 -26.95
CA ARG A 3 -16.14 -28.71 -25.50
C ARG A 3 -16.47 -27.27 -25.14
N VAL A 4 -17.25 -27.13 -24.09
CA VAL A 4 -17.59 -25.81 -23.53
C VAL A 4 -16.98 -25.67 -22.16
N THR A 5 -16.20 -24.62 -21.98
CA THR A 5 -15.70 -24.23 -20.66
C THR A 5 -16.81 -23.52 -19.91
N LYS A 6 -17.26 -24.14 -18.83
CA LYS A 6 -18.20 -23.51 -17.89
C LYS A 6 -17.50 -22.42 -17.11
N ARG A 7 -18.28 -21.50 -16.52
CA ARG A 7 -17.79 -20.38 -15.72
C ARG A 7 -16.95 -20.79 -14.50
N GLU A 8 -17.13 -22.01 -14.05
CA GLU A 8 -16.39 -22.62 -12.93
C GLU A 8 -15.12 -23.36 -13.40
N GLY A 9 -14.78 -23.24 -14.69
CA GLY A 9 -13.61 -23.90 -15.29
C GLY A 9 -13.86 -25.35 -15.75
N ASN A 10 -15.00 -25.94 -15.42
CA ASN A 10 -15.32 -27.30 -15.82
C ASN A 10 -15.59 -27.40 -17.33
N LEU A 11 -15.12 -28.49 -17.95
CA LEU A 11 -15.33 -28.77 -19.36
C LEU A 11 -16.54 -29.70 -19.52
N GLU A 12 -17.51 -29.31 -20.34
CA GLU A 12 -18.66 -30.11 -20.75
C GLU A 12 -18.67 -30.32 -22.27
N SER A 13 -19.36 -31.37 -22.73
CA SER A 13 -19.61 -31.55 -24.14
C SER A 13 -20.53 -30.44 -24.67
N PHE A 14 -20.21 -29.95 -25.88
CA PHE A 14 -21.04 -28.97 -26.55
C PHE A 14 -22.41 -29.56 -26.92
N ASP A 15 -23.48 -28.79 -26.65
CA ASP A 15 -24.86 -29.16 -26.96
C ASP A 15 -25.59 -27.93 -27.54
N ILE A 16 -25.85 -27.97 -28.84
CA ILE A 16 -26.49 -26.88 -29.58
C ILE A 16 -27.93 -26.60 -29.11
N SER A 17 -28.62 -27.63 -28.59
CA SER A 17 -30.00 -27.48 -28.09
C SER A 17 -30.09 -26.47 -26.94
N ARG A 18 -29.04 -26.33 -26.16
CA ARG A 18 -28.93 -25.32 -25.09
C ARG A 18 -28.91 -23.89 -25.64
N ILE A 19 -28.25 -23.70 -26.78
CA ILE A 19 -28.20 -22.41 -27.51
C ILE A 19 -29.58 -22.09 -28.08
N GLU A 20 -30.17 -23.05 -28.80
CA GLU A 20 -31.53 -22.88 -29.35
C GLU A 20 -32.53 -22.51 -28.28
N ASN A 21 -32.51 -23.19 -27.13
CA ASN A 21 -33.37 -22.90 -25.99
C ASN A 21 -33.12 -21.51 -25.39
N ALA A 22 -31.88 -21.05 -25.31
CA ALA A 22 -31.55 -19.71 -24.82
C ALA A 22 -32.06 -18.62 -25.76
N ILE A 23 -31.87 -18.79 -27.07
CA ILE A 23 -32.40 -17.90 -28.11
C ILE A 23 -33.95 -17.85 -28.06
N ARG A 24 -34.61 -19.02 -28.04
CA ARG A 24 -36.07 -19.12 -27.95
C ARG A 24 -36.64 -18.34 -26.74
N LYS A 25 -36.01 -18.48 -25.57
CA LYS A 25 -36.42 -17.74 -24.37
C LYS A 25 -36.25 -16.23 -24.54
N ALA A 26 -35.25 -15.76 -25.27
CA ALA A 26 -35.08 -14.33 -25.54
C ALA A 26 -36.17 -13.80 -26.44
N PHE A 27 -36.54 -14.49 -27.51
CA PHE A 27 -37.69 -14.14 -28.35
C PHE A 27 -39.00 -14.10 -27.55
N MET A 28 -39.24 -15.13 -26.73
CA MET A 28 -40.43 -15.18 -25.85
C MET A 28 -40.48 -13.99 -24.89
N SER A 29 -39.34 -13.56 -24.35
CA SER A 29 -39.31 -12.44 -23.41
C SER A 29 -39.61 -11.08 -24.05
N CYS A 30 -39.50 -10.99 -25.37
CA CYS A 30 -39.81 -9.80 -26.16
C CYS A 30 -41.20 -9.92 -26.86
N GLU A 31 -41.95 -10.99 -26.60
CA GLU A 31 -43.20 -11.29 -27.30
C GLU A 31 -43.10 -11.22 -28.84
N THR A 32 -41.90 -11.54 -29.35
CA THR A 32 -41.59 -11.50 -30.79
C THR A 32 -41.81 -12.87 -31.38
N GLU A 33 -42.71 -12.98 -32.36
CA GLU A 33 -42.92 -14.20 -33.11
C GLU A 33 -41.72 -14.51 -34.02
N VAL A 34 -41.24 -15.73 -33.98
CA VAL A 34 -40.10 -16.20 -34.78
C VAL A 34 -40.31 -17.67 -35.18
N SER A 35 -39.88 -18.02 -36.37
CA SER A 35 -39.90 -19.42 -36.81
C SER A 35 -38.77 -20.22 -36.17
N GLU A 36 -39.01 -21.50 -35.91
CA GLU A 36 -37.97 -22.41 -35.38
C GLU A 36 -36.77 -22.53 -36.33
N ASP A 37 -36.93 -22.30 -37.61
CA ASP A 37 -35.82 -22.32 -38.57
C ASP A 37 -34.87 -21.15 -38.38
N VAL A 38 -35.37 -19.95 -38.02
CA VAL A 38 -34.54 -18.79 -37.70
C VAL A 38 -33.72 -19.07 -36.43
N ILE A 39 -34.35 -19.62 -35.38
CA ILE A 39 -33.65 -19.98 -34.13
C ILE A 39 -32.51 -20.97 -34.41
N LYS A 40 -32.78 -22.01 -35.21
CA LYS A 40 -31.78 -23.00 -35.58
C LYS A 40 -30.67 -22.41 -36.44
N ASN A 41 -30.99 -21.48 -37.35
CA ASN A 41 -29.98 -20.84 -38.19
C ASN A 41 -29.05 -19.95 -37.35
N ILE A 42 -29.58 -19.16 -36.44
CA ILE A 42 -28.79 -18.36 -35.52
C ILE A 42 -27.90 -19.26 -34.64
N ALA A 43 -28.48 -20.34 -34.08
CA ALA A 43 -27.70 -21.28 -33.25
C ALA A 43 -26.56 -21.98 -34.03
N LYS A 44 -26.79 -22.32 -35.31
CA LYS A 44 -25.77 -22.92 -36.17
C LYS A 44 -24.69 -21.91 -36.64
N ALA A 45 -25.02 -20.64 -36.68
CA ALA A 45 -24.07 -19.58 -37.05
C ALA A 45 -23.07 -19.26 -35.96
N VAL A 46 -23.30 -19.74 -34.72
CA VAL A 46 -22.31 -19.60 -33.62
C VAL A 46 -21.03 -20.36 -34.01
N ASN A 47 -19.92 -19.65 -34.10
CA ASN A 47 -18.65 -20.23 -34.45
C ASN A 47 -18.03 -20.95 -33.23
N ILE A 48 -17.71 -22.25 -33.40
CA ILE A 48 -17.24 -23.13 -32.32
C ILE A 48 -15.90 -23.71 -32.72
N TRP A 49 -14.91 -23.50 -31.86
CA TRP A 49 -13.60 -24.14 -31.96
C TRP A 49 -13.44 -25.23 -30.89
N ASP A 50 -12.31 -25.88 -30.81
CA ASP A 50 -12.09 -27.07 -29.97
C ASP A 50 -12.55 -26.93 -28.52
N THR A 51 -12.38 -25.75 -27.95
CA THR A 51 -12.86 -25.38 -26.61
C THR A 51 -13.31 -23.91 -26.61
N ILE A 52 -14.58 -23.64 -26.34
CA ILE A 52 -15.17 -22.28 -26.31
C ILE A 52 -15.76 -21.99 -24.93
N SER A 53 -15.71 -20.75 -24.47
CA SER A 53 -16.37 -20.34 -23.21
C SER A 53 -17.87 -20.08 -23.41
N ILE A 54 -18.64 -20.21 -22.31
CA ILE A 54 -20.07 -19.83 -22.33
C ILE A 54 -20.23 -18.34 -22.64
N GLU A 55 -19.34 -17.52 -22.16
CA GLU A 55 -19.33 -16.07 -22.39
C GLU A 55 -19.19 -15.75 -23.88
N ASP A 56 -18.23 -16.37 -24.56
CA ASP A 56 -18.01 -16.19 -26.01
C ASP A 56 -19.21 -16.64 -26.82
N ILE A 57 -19.83 -17.78 -26.45
CA ILE A 57 -21.07 -18.23 -27.08
C ILE A 57 -22.18 -17.18 -26.94
N GLN A 58 -22.36 -16.62 -25.72
CA GLN A 58 -23.39 -15.64 -25.45
C GLN A 58 -23.16 -14.32 -26.19
N ASP A 59 -21.89 -13.90 -26.30
CA ASP A 59 -21.55 -12.68 -27.04
C ASP A 59 -21.78 -12.85 -28.54
N GLN A 60 -21.43 -13.98 -29.11
CA GLN A 60 -21.74 -14.30 -30.51
C GLN A 60 -23.27 -14.35 -30.76
N ILE A 61 -24.05 -14.92 -29.84
CA ILE A 61 -25.52 -14.91 -29.97
C ILE A 61 -26.07 -13.48 -30.00
N ILE A 62 -25.56 -12.59 -29.17
CA ILE A 62 -25.98 -11.18 -29.13
C ILE A 62 -25.68 -10.47 -30.45
N GLU A 63 -24.48 -10.70 -31.02
CA GLU A 63 -24.09 -10.16 -32.32
C GLU A 63 -24.96 -10.72 -33.45
N LEU A 64 -25.11 -12.04 -33.50
CA LEU A 64 -25.93 -12.70 -34.52
C LEU A 64 -27.40 -12.28 -34.47
N LEU A 65 -27.97 -12.10 -33.29
CA LEU A 65 -29.34 -11.58 -33.17
C LEU A 65 -29.45 -10.18 -33.78
N GLY A 66 -28.46 -9.33 -33.65
CA GLY A 66 -28.38 -8.03 -34.33
C GLY A 66 -28.26 -8.17 -35.84
N ASP A 67 -27.38 -9.06 -36.32
CA ASP A 67 -27.12 -9.31 -37.75
C ASP A 67 -28.35 -9.92 -38.45
N TYR A 68 -29.18 -10.69 -37.74
CA TYR A 68 -30.43 -11.23 -38.23
C TYR A 68 -31.64 -10.26 -38.11
N ASP A 69 -31.35 -8.98 -37.82
CA ASP A 69 -32.35 -7.89 -37.72
C ASP A 69 -33.32 -8.02 -36.52
N TYR A 70 -32.82 -8.56 -35.39
CA TYR A 70 -33.56 -8.64 -34.13
C TYR A 70 -32.86 -7.84 -33.01
N PRO A 71 -32.66 -6.52 -33.15
CA PRO A 71 -31.90 -5.73 -32.16
C PRO A 71 -32.54 -5.68 -30.78
N ASP A 72 -33.88 -5.70 -30.71
CA ASP A 72 -34.62 -5.69 -29.44
C ASP A 72 -34.43 -6.99 -28.67
N VAL A 73 -34.41 -8.14 -29.38
CA VAL A 73 -34.16 -9.46 -28.81
C VAL A 73 -32.68 -9.56 -28.35
N ALA A 74 -31.77 -9.01 -29.14
CA ALA A 74 -30.34 -8.92 -28.75
C ALA A 74 -30.16 -8.11 -27.47
N ALA A 75 -30.88 -6.97 -27.35
CA ALA A 75 -30.85 -6.13 -26.15
C ALA A 75 -31.43 -6.85 -24.93
N ALA A 76 -32.56 -7.56 -25.10
CA ALA A 76 -33.18 -8.37 -24.04
C ALA A 76 -32.25 -9.53 -23.60
N TYR A 77 -31.63 -10.22 -24.55
CA TYR A 77 -30.65 -11.29 -24.25
C TYR A 77 -29.45 -10.76 -23.48
N ARG A 78 -28.90 -9.60 -23.87
CA ARG A 78 -27.83 -8.92 -23.15
C ARG A 78 -28.25 -8.54 -21.73
N SER A 79 -29.42 -7.93 -21.57
CA SER A 79 -29.97 -7.56 -20.26
C SER A 79 -30.14 -8.78 -19.34
N TYR A 80 -30.63 -9.90 -19.87
CA TYR A 80 -30.72 -11.15 -19.13
C TYR A 80 -29.36 -11.71 -18.75
N LYS A 81 -28.37 -11.72 -19.68
CA LYS A 81 -26.99 -12.12 -19.41
C LYS A 81 -26.40 -11.31 -18.25
N ASP A 82 -26.57 -9.99 -18.29
CA ASP A 82 -26.06 -9.08 -17.26
C ASP A 82 -26.74 -9.31 -15.91
N LYS A 83 -28.08 -9.49 -15.90
CA LYS A 83 -28.85 -9.79 -14.68
C LYS A 83 -28.39 -11.10 -14.03
N GLN A 84 -28.20 -12.15 -14.83
CA GLN A 84 -27.69 -13.45 -14.34
C GLN A 84 -26.25 -13.37 -13.85
N SER A 85 -25.42 -12.57 -14.51
CA SER A 85 -24.04 -12.33 -14.07
C SER A 85 -23.99 -11.61 -12.73
N ARG A 86 -24.80 -10.57 -12.56
CA ARG A 86 -24.95 -9.88 -11.26
C ARG A 86 -25.46 -10.79 -10.15
N ALA A 87 -26.49 -11.61 -10.44
CA ALA A 87 -27.01 -12.57 -9.46
C ALA A 87 -25.94 -13.57 -9.00
N ARG A 88 -25.13 -14.09 -9.92
CA ARG A 88 -24.02 -15.00 -9.59
C ARG A 88 -22.94 -14.31 -8.78
N MET A 89 -22.60 -13.06 -9.11
CA MET A 89 -21.63 -12.29 -8.31
C MET A 89 -22.13 -12.11 -6.87
N LEU A 90 -23.41 -11.77 -6.71
CA LEU A 90 -24.02 -11.65 -5.38
C LEU A 90 -24.03 -13.00 -4.64
N TRP A 91 -24.37 -14.09 -5.32
CA TRP A 91 -24.33 -15.43 -4.74
C TRP A 91 -22.93 -15.82 -4.25
N ARG A 92 -21.89 -15.54 -5.03
CA ARG A 92 -20.49 -15.80 -4.62
C ARG A 92 -20.13 -14.99 -3.37
N LYS A 93 -20.57 -13.73 -3.30
CA LYS A 93 -20.33 -12.89 -2.13
C LYS A 93 -21.07 -13.40 -0.89
N ILE A 94 -22.33 -13.80 -1.04
CA ILE A 94 -23.12 -14.40 0.04
C ILE A 94 -22.43 -15.69 0.53
N HIS A 95 -22.10 -16.59 -0.38
CA HIS A 95 -21.44 -17.85 -0.05
C HIS A 95 -20.10 -17.64 0.67
N TYR A 96 -19.29 -16.68 0.20
CA TYR A 96 -18.04 -16.30 0.87
C TYR A 96 -18.28 -15.80 2.30
N MET A 97 -19.32 -14.99 2.52
CA MET A 97 -19.67 -14.51 3.87
C MET A 97 -20.14 -15.66 4.77
N ASP A 98 -20.99 -16.55 4.25
CA ASP A 98 -21.50 -17.71 4.99
C ASP A 98 -20.35 -18.66 5.36
N GLU A 99 -19.47 -19.00 4.41
CA GLU A 99 -18.26 -19.81 4.69
C GLU A 99 -17.38 -19.18 5.75
N TYR A 100 -17.14 -17.87 5.69
CA TYR A 100 -16.36 -17.17 6.71
C TYR A 100 -17.00 -17.27 8.10
N ILE A 101 -18.32 -17.10 8.19
CA ILE A 101 -19.05 -17.16 9.47
C ILE A 101 -19.10 -18.60 10.00
N ASP A 102 -19.35 -19.58 9.15
CA ASP A 102 -19.54 -20.98 9.55
C ASP A 102 -18.20 -21.72 9.77
N SER A 103 -17.08 -21.21 9.22
CA SER A 103 -15.78 -21.84 9.38
C SER A 103 -15.33 -21.85 10.85
N ASN A 104 -14.64 -22.93 11.25
CA ASN A 104 -14.00 -23.02 12.56
C ASN A 104 -12.58 -22.42 12.58
N GLU A 105 -12.14 -21.85 11.47
CA GLU A 105 -10.82 -21.28 11.33
C GLU A 105 -10.75 -19.84 11.87
N ASN A 106 -9.54 -19.40 12.23
CA ASN A 106 -9.31 -18.03 12.66
C ASN A 106 -9.52 -17.04 11.50
N ALA A 107 -9.99 -15.85 11.82
CA ALA A 107 -10.18 -14.76 10.87
C ALA A 107 -8.93 -14.47 10.01
N ALA A 108 -7.73 -14.64 10.57
CA ALA A 108 -6.46 -14.43 9.88
C ALA A 108 -6.24 -15.36 8.66
N THR A 109 -6.83 -16.56 8.65
CA THR A 109 -6.75 -17.50 7.52
C THR A 109 -7.80 -17.22 6.45
N MET A 110 -8.96 -16.71 6.83
CA MET A 110 -10.09 -16.49 5.91
C MET A 110 -10.13 -15.09 5.31
N SER A 111 -9.81 -14.05 6.09
CA SER A 111 -9.95 -12.66 5.67
C SER A 111 -8.68 -12.03 5.12
N ASN A 112 -7.58 -12.79 5.01
CA ASN A 112 -6.27 -12.23 4.67
C ASN A 112 -5.89 -11.03 5.56
N THR A 113 -6.36 -11.06 6.81
CA THR A 113 -5.95 -10.11 7.84
C THR A 113 -4.52 -10.46 8.21
N ASP A 114 -3.59 -9.77 7.60
CA ASP A 114 -2.18 -9.88 7.94
C ASP A 114 -1.89 -9.36 9.37
N GLY A 115 -0.64 -9.40 9.79
CA GLY A 115 -0.22 -8.91 11.09
C GLY A 115 -0.55 -7.43 11.37
N ASN A 116 -0.94 -6.66 10.35
CA ASN A 116 -1.30 -5.25 10.49
C ASN A 116 -2.69 -5.05 11.09
N ALA A 117 -3.59 -6.03 10.98
CA ALA A 117 -4.96 -5.90 11.48
C ALA A 117 -5.07 -6.04 13.00
N ASN A 118 -4.10 -6.65 13.65
CA ASN A 118 -4.12 -6.95 15.10
C ASN A 118 -5.40 -7.71 15.55
N THR A 119 -6.03 -8.45 14.66
CA THR A 119 -7.22 -9.24 14.92
C THR A 119 -6.88 -10.72 14.95
N SER A 120 -7.32 -11.43 15.99
CA SER A 120 -7.08 -12.86 16.17
C SER A 120 -8.36 -13.70 16.12
N ALA A 121 -9.50 -13.07 15.82
CA ALA A 121 -10.79 -13.71 15.77
C ALA A 121 -11.62 -13.18 14.59
N LYS A 122 -12.66 -13.93 14.22
CA LYS A 122 -13.62 -13.50 13.20
C LYS A 122 -14.20 -12.12 13.53
N ASN A 123 -14.28 -11.25 12.50
CA ASN A 123 -14.75 -9.89 12.68
C ASN A 123 -15.49 -9.41 11.44
N VAL A 124 -16.73 -9.01 11.59
CA VAL A 124 -17.56 -8.50 10.47
C VAL A 124 -16.97 -7.24 9.83
N ALA A 125 -16.26 -6.40 10.60
CA ALA A 125 -15.62 -5.20 10.07
C ALA A 125 -14.38 -5.53 9.19
N THR A 126 -13.77 -6.68 9.36
CA THR A 126 -12.73 -7.20 8.46
C THR A 126 -13.34 -7.86 7.23
N LEU A 127 -14.45 -8.59 7.42
CA LEU A 127 -15.14 -9.28 6.34
C LEU A 127 -15.70 -8.30 5.29
N GLU A 128 -16.23 -7.17 5.72
CA GLU A 128 -16.88 -6.20 4.83
C GLU A 128 -16.00 -5.76 3.64
N PRO A 129 -14.74 -5.28 3.82
CA PRO A 129 -13.88 -4.94 2.70
C PRO A 129 -13.44 -6.15 1.88
N GLU A 130 -13.30 -7.35 2.49
CA GLU A 130 -12.88 -8.56 1.78
C GLU A 130 -13.90 -8.97 0.70
N VAL A 131 -15.19 -8.86 0.99
CA VAL A 131 -16.29 -9.18 0.06
C VAL A 131 -16.23 -8.34 -1.22
N PHE A 132 -15.63 -7.15 -1.18
CA PHE A 132 -15.55 -6.22 -2.31
C PHE A 132 -14.17 -6.14 -2.99
N LYS A 133 -13.18 -6.92 -2.58
CA LYS A 133 -11.82 -6.86 -3.13
C LYS A 133 -11.77 -7.06 -4.65
N ASP A 134 -12.56 -7.94 -5.20
CA ASP A 134 -12.60 -8.17 -6.65
C ASP A 134 -13.19 -6.98 -7.41
N ASP A 135 -14.20 -6.33 -6.83
CA ASP A 135 -14.77 -5.11 -7.42
C ASP A 135 -13.73 -3.98 -7.38
N PHE A 136 -13.01 -3.83 -6.27
CA PHE A 136 -11.96 -2.81 -6.14
C PHE A 136 -10.84 -3.02 -7.17
N ARG A 137 -10.38 -4.26 -7.34
CA ARG A 137 -9.39 -4.63 -8.36
C ARG A 137 -9.88 -4.27 -9.77
N THR A 138 -11.11 -4.64 -10.09
CA THR A 138 -11.73 -4.35 -11.39
C THR A 138 -11.80 -2.84 -11.66
N ILE A 139 -12.21 -2.04 -10.66
CA ILE A 139 -12.26 -0.58 -10.76
C ILE A 139 -10.87 0.01 -11.02
N GLN A 140 -9.85 -0.45 -10.28
CA GLN A 140 -8.47 0.03 -10.43
C GLN A 140 -7.92 -0.31 -11.82
N ARG A 141 -8.08 -1.55 -12.29
CA ARG A 141 -7.63 -1.98 -13.62
C ARG A 141 -8.33 -1.22 -14.74
N TYR A 142 -9.63 -1.03 -14.64
CA TYR A 142 -10.37 -0.24 -15.61
C TYR A 142 -9.87 1.21 -15.70
N ARG A 143 -9.61 1.86 -14.55
CA ARG A 143 -9.03 3.21 -14.51
C ARG A 143 -7.66 3.26 -15.14
N MET A 144 -6.77 2.33 -14.77
CA MET A 144 -5.42 2.23 -15.35
C MET A 144 -5.48 2.06 -16.86
N LYS A 145 -6.24 1.10 -17.35
CA LYS A 145 -6.41 0.85 -18.79
C LYS A 145 -6.94 2.07 -19.53
N ARG A 146 -7.95 2.75 -18.97
CA ARG A 146 -8.48 3.99 -19.54
C ARG A 146 -7.41 5.09 -19.60
N LYS A 147 -6.62 5.25 -18.53
CA LYS A 147 -5.56 6.27 -18.49
C LYS A 147 -4.42 5.94 -19.44
N LEU A 148 -4.01 4.68 -19.49
CA LEU A 148 -2.99 4.21 -20.43
C LEU A 148 -3.44 4.41 -21.88
N LYS A 149 -4.70 4.13 -22.24
CA LYS A 149 -5.23 4.42 -23.59
C LYS A 149 -5.10 5.89 -23.97
N GLN A 150 -5.19 6.80 -23.00
CA GLN A 150 -5.04 8.24 -23.25
C GLN A 150 -3.57 8.66 -23.42
N MET A 151 -2.66 8.09 -22.64
CA MET A 151 -1.26 8.51 -22.56
C MET A 151 -0.31 7.63 -23.39
N TYR A 152 -0.53 6.34 -23.38
CA TYR A 152 0.33 5.29 -23.95
C TYR A 152 -0.52 4.16 -24.53
N PRO A 153 -1.25 4.40 -25.63
CA PRO A 153 -2.19 3.44 -26.21
C PRO A 153 -1.54 2.09 -26.56
N GLU A 154 -0.26 2.09 -26.90
CA GLU A 154 0.52 0.92 -27.29
C GLU A 154 0.72 -0.10 -26.14
N VAL A 155 0.66 0.33 -24.88
CA VAL A 155 0.83 -0.55 -23.70
C VAL A 155 -0.45 -0.72 -22.87
N ALA A 156 -1.57 -0.18 -23.34
CA ALA A 156 -2.82 -0.15 -22.57
C ALA A 156 -3.40 -1.55 -22.30
N TYR A 157 -3.13 -2.49 -23.16
CA TYR A 157 -3.59 -3.89 -23.02
C TYR A 157 -2.54 -4.78 -22.35
N ASP A 158 -1.28 -4.35 -22.28
CA ASP A 158 -0.21 -5.12 -21.67
C ASP A 158 -0.30 -5.09 -20.14
N TYR A 159 -0.90 -4.04 -19.56
CA TYR A 159 -1.01 -3.91 -18.10
C TYR A 159 -1.69 -5.12 -17.43
N GLU A 160 -2.86 -5.52 -17.94
CA GLU A 160 -3.58 -6.69 -17.42
C GLU A 160 -2.83 -7.98 -17.74
N LYS A 161 -2.24 -8.08 -18.92
CA LYS A 161 -1.45 -9.22 -19.39
C LYS A 161 -0.21 -9.47 -18.53
N ASP A 162 0.54 -8.41 -18.21
CA ASP A 162 1.74 -8.50 -17.36
C ASP A 162 1.38 -8.98 -15.94
N ILE A 163 0.21 -8.57 -15.42
CA ILE A 163 -0.30 -9.01 -14.11
C ILE A 163 -0.75 -10.48 -14.18
N GLU A 164 -1.54 -10.86 -15.18
CA GLU A 164 -2.07 -12.22 -15.36
C GLU A 164 -0.97 -13.23 -15.70
N GLY A 165 0.04 -12.79 -16.45
CA GLY A 165 1.27 -13.55 -16.72
C GLY A 165 2.18 -13.68 -15.50
N HIS A 166 1.84 -13.01 -14.39
CA HIS A 166 2.64 -12.93 -13.16
C HIS A 166 4.05 -12.37 -13.36
N GLU A 167 4.29 -11.57 -14.39
CA GLU A 167 5.56 -10.87 -14.61
C GLU A 167 5.71 -9.69 -13.67
N ILE A 168 4.59 -9.05 -13.34
CA ILE A 168 4.53 -7.96 -12.37
C ILE A 168 3.47 -8.22 -11.29
N TYR A 169 3.68 -7.62 -10.13
CA TYR A 169 2.72 -7.56 -9.04
C TYR A 169 2.49 -6.10 -8.63
N VAL A 170 1.25 -5.63 -8.71
CA VAL A 170 0.85 -4.29 -8.25
C VAL A 170 0.40 -4.40 -6.80
N HIS A 171 1.14 -3.75 -5.90
CA HIS A 171 0.86 -3.85 -4.47
C HIS A 171 -0.47 -3.20 -4.09
N ASP A 172 -1.23 -3.90 -3.26
CA ASP A 172 -2.50 -3.45 -2.68
C ASP A 172 -3.52 -2.93 -3.72
N GLU A 173 -3.50 -3.52 -4.94
CA GLU A 173 -4.42 -3.13 -6.01
C GLU A 173 -5.89 -3.26 -5.59
N ALA A 174 -6.20 -4.30 -4.79
CA ALA A 174 -7.53 -4.62 -4.33
C ALA A 174 -7.91 -3.98 -2.96
N SER A 175 -7.05 -3.15 -2.36
CA SER A 175 -7.29 -2.62 -1.02
C SER A 175 -8.33 -1.49 -0.98
N THR A 176 -8.58 -0.81 -2.10
CA THR A 176 -9.47 0.35 -2.16
C THR A 176 -9.98 0.60 -3.59
N PRO A 177 -11.23 1.04 -3.75
CA PRO A 177 -11.77 1.45 -5.05
C PRO A 177 -11.30 2.85 -5.48
N THR A 178 -10.75 3.63 -4.55
CA THR A 178 -10.30 5.01 -4.81
C THR A 178 -8.82 5.06 -5.16
N LEU A 179 -8.40 6.14 -5.82
CA LEU A 179 -6.98 6.38 -6.05
C LEU A 179 -6.34 6.86 -4.74
N LYS A 180 -5.32 6.17 -4.28
CA LYS A 180 -4.55 6.51 -3.09
C LYS A 180 -3.07 6.33 -3.40
N GLN A 181 -2.22 7.22 -2.85
CA GLN A 181 -0.78 6.98 -2.82
C GLN A 181 -0.48 5.71 -2.00
N TYR A 182 0.67 5.10 -2.28
CA TYR A 182 1.03 3.86 -1.58
C TYR A 182 1.46 4.14 -0.14
N CYS A 183 2.53 4.90 0.06
CA CYS A 183 3.01 5.31 1.38
C CYS A 183 3.28 6.81 1.42
N MET A 184 3.27 7.38 2.62
CA MET A 184 3.68 8.76 2.86
C MET A 184 4.59 8.87 4.07
N ALA A 185 5.61 9.71 3.98
CA ALA A 185 6.36 10.23 5.09
C ALA A 185 5.98 11.71 5.25
N VAL A 186 5.55 12.08 6.45
CA VAL A 186 4.93 13.37 6.69
C VAL A 186 5.71 14.19 7.71
N SER A 187 5.75 15.50 7.51
CA SER A 187 6.19 16.43 8.55
C SER A 187 5.09 16.61 9.58
N LEU A 188 5.47 16.61 10.85
CA LEU A 188 4.53 16.93 11.94
C LEU A 188 4.42 18.44 12.20
N TYR A 189 5.16 19.27 11.47
CA TYR A 189 5.15 20.72 11.66
C TYR A 189 3.76 21.37 11.46
N PRO A 190 2.96 20.99 10.44
CA PRO A 190 1.59 21.49 10.33
C PRO A 190 0.71 21.15 11.54
N LEU A 191 0.90 19.96 12.13
CA LEU A 191 0.19 19.57 13.35
C LEU A 191 0.59 20.42 14.56
N MET A 192 1.86 20.81 14.65
CA MET A 192 2.35 21.68 15.72
C MET A 192 1.81 23.11 15.61
N LEU A 193 1.60 23.61 14.38
CA LEU A 193 1.12 24.98 14.13
C LEU A 193 -0.39 25.13 14.26
N GLU A 194 -1.15 24.17 13.75
CA GLU A 194 -2.60 24.33 13.53
C GLU A 194 -3.42 23.18 14.15
N GLY A 195 -2.75 22.17 14.71
CA GLY A 195 -3.41 20.97 15.20
C GLY A 195 -3.95 20.08 14.09
N CYS A 196 -4.71 19.04 14.46
CA CYS A 196 -5.29 18.12 13.48
C CYS A 196 -6.45 18.73 12.67
N GLY A 197 -6.95 19.89 13.02
CA GLY A 197 -7.95 20.67 12.26
C GLY A 197 -7.50 21.04 10.86
N VAL A 198 -6.19 21.07 10.59
CA VAL A 198 -5.62 21.27 9.25
C VAL A 198 -6.02 20.16 8.27
N LEU A 199 -6.36 18.96 8.76
CA LEU A 199 -6.78 17.82 7.93
C LEU A 199 -8.28 17.82 7.64
N ASP A 200 -9.12 18.14 8.62
CA ASP A 200 -10.58 17.98 8.52
C ASP A 200 -11.39 19.25 8.84
N LYS A 201 -10.74 20.32 9.30
CA LYS A 201 -11.35 21.61 9.69
C LYS A 201 -12.42 21.52 10.79
N THR A 202 -12.54 20.39 11.46
CA THR A 202 -13.54 20.18 12.51
C THR A 202 -12.96 20.28 13.91
N THR A 203 -11.67 20.04 14.06
CA THR A 203 -10.97 20.05 15.35
C THR A 203 -10.26 21.39 15.56
N PRO A 204 -10.43 22.01 16.69
CA PRO A 204 -9.82 23.30 16.98
C PRO A 204 -8.36 23.18 17.37
N SER A 205 -7.61 24.21 17.08
CA SER A 205 -6.34 24.66 17.63
C SER A 205 -5.18 23.67 17.76
N GLU A 206 -3.99 24.22 17.75
CA GLU A 206 -2.72 23.56 18.04
C GLU A 206 -2.74 22.83 19.39
N PRO A 207 -2.00 21.72 19.51
CA PRO A 207 -1.77 21.10 20.79
C PRO A 207 -0.97 22.03 21.71
N ASN A 208 -1.33 22.12 22.98
CA ASN A 208 -0.69 22.99 23.97
C ASN A 208 -0.01 22.22 25.10
N ASP A 209 -0.11 20.91 25.11
CA ASP A 209 0.57 20.04 26.07
C ASP A 209 0.90 18.66 25.45
N LEU A 210 1.70 17.87 26.17
CA LEU A 210 2.16 16.54 25.77
C LEU A 210 1.02 15.56 25.50
N GLN A 211 -0.07 15.64 26.27
CA GLN A 211 -1.20 14.72 26.14
C GLN A 211 -2.08 15.10 24.95
N SER A 212 -2.35 16.40 24.74
CA SER A 212 -3.12 16.89 23.60
C SER A 212 -2.38 16.62 22.29
N PHE A 213 -1.05 16.82 22.26
CA PHE A 213 -0.22 16.45 21.10
C PHE A 213 -0.33 14.95 20.79
N SER A 214 -0.14 14.08 21.77
CA SER A 214 -0.23 12.62 21.57
C SER A 214 -1.61 12.19 21.06
N GLY A 215 -2.69 12.79 21.56
CA GLY A 215 -4.05 12.54 21.11
C GLY A 215 -4.28 12.99 19.67
N GLN A 216 -3.90 14.22 19.35
CA GLN A 216 -4.05 14.78 18.00
C GLN A 216 -3.17 14.08 16.98
N LEU A 217 -1.95 13.65 17.36
CA LEU A 217 -1.07 12.86 16.51
C LEU A 217 -1.74 11.54 16.10
N VAL A 218 -2.33 10.80 17.05
CA VAL A 218 -3.05 9.56 16.76
C VAL A 218 -4.19 9.82 15.79
N ASN A 219 -5.03 10.83 16.01
CA ASN A 219 -6.12 11.20 15.12
C ASN A 219 -5.62 11.58 13.72
N SER A 220 -4.54 12.35 13.63
CA SER A 220 -3.91 12.71 12.36
C SER A 220 -3.41 11.50 11.60
N ILE A 221 -2.78 10.53 12.28
CA ILE A 221 -2.32 9.27 11.67
C ILE A 221 -3.51 8.47 11.13
N PHE A 222 -4.62 8.37 11.84
CA PHE A 222 -5.82 7.71 11.33
C PHE A 222 -6.35 8.38 10.06
N THR A 223 -6.45 9.70 10.04
CA THR A 223 -6.90 10.47 8.87
C THR A 223 -5.94 10.33 7.69
N LEU A 224 -4.63 10.45 7.93
CA LEU A 224 -3.60 10.30 6.90
C LEU A 224 -3.57 8.87 6.35
N SER A 225 -3.65 7.85 7.22
CA SER A 225 -3.65 6.45 6.82
C SER A 225 -4.85 6.05 5.97
N ALA A 226 -5.98 6.76 6.12
CA ALA A 226 -7.15 6.59 5.27
C ALA A 226 -6.91 7.01 3.81
N GLN A 227 -5.88 7.81 3.55
CA GLN A 227 -5.55 8.35 2.23
C GLN A 227 -4.39 7.64 1.54
N CYS A 228 -3.78 6.62 2.17
CA CYS A 228 -2.74 5.80 1.56
C CYS A 228 -3.11 4.31 1.65
N LYS A 229 -2.43 3.49 0.82
CA LYS A 229 -2.61 2.02 0.83
C LYS A 229 -1.71 1.36 1.86
N GLY A 230 -0.49 1.87 2.03
CA GLY A 230 0.55 1.35 2.91
C GLY A 230 0.75 2.19 4.17
N ALA A 231 1.95 2.63 4.42
CA ALA A 231 2.37 3.21 5.68
C ALA A 231 2.34 4.73 5.73
N VAL A 232 2.20 5.25 6.94
CA VAL A 232 2.43 6.66 7.31
C VAL A 232 3.66 6.73 8.19
N ALA A 233 4.74 7.33 7.71
CA ALA A 233 5.95 7.56 8.49
C ALA A 233 5.92 8.95 9.10
N VAL A 234 6.16 9.03 10.41
CA VAL A 234 6.24 10.27 11.19
C VAL A 234 7.68 10.43 11.70
N GLY A 235 8.62 10.65 10.77
CA GLY A 235 10.05 10.69 11.06
C GLY A 235 10.45 11.76 12.07
N SER A 236 9.73 12.87 12.17
CA SER A 236 9.96 13.94 13.14
C SER A 236 9.30 13.72 14.51
N TYR A 237 8.86 12.49 14.82
CA TYR A 237 8.14 12.19 16.06
C TYR A 237 8.86 12.68 17.32
N PHE A 238 10.12 12.32 17.48
CA PHE A 238 10.90 12.70 18.68
C PHE A 238 11.18 14.21 18.74
N ILE A 239 11.34 14.85 17.59
CA ILE A 239 11.53 16.30 17.51
C ILE A 239 10.25 17.03 17.99
N ALA A 240 9.11 16.65 17.43
CA ALA A 240 7.83 17.25 17.81
C ALA A 240 7.47 16.96 19.27
N LEU A 241 7.68 15.71 19.73
CA LEU A 241 7.39 15.34 21.12
C LEU A 241 8.27 16.10 22.12
N ASN A 242 9.56 16.29 21.79
CA ASN A 242 10.50 17.04 22.62
C ASN A 242 10.06 18.49 22.83
N TYR A 243 9.48 19.13 21.81
CA TYR A 243 8.93 20.48 21.93
C TYR A 243 7.89 20.59 23.06
N TYR A 244 6.95 19.66 23.12
CA TYR A 244 5.93 19.66 24.18
C TYR A 244 6.46 19.23 25.54
N ILE A 245 7.50 18.39 25.58
CA ILE A 245 8.17 18.06 26.83
C ILE A 245 8.92 19.28 27.39
N ILE A 246 9.60 20.03 26.52
CA ILE A 246 10.27 21.27 26.91
C ILE A 246 9.25 22.30 27.43
N ALA A 247 8.12 22.45 26.75
CA ALA A 247 7.06 23.36 27.15
C ALA A 247 6.48 23.05 28.55
N GLU A 248 6.40 21.77 28.93
CA GLU A 248 5.87 21.38 30.25
C GLU A 248 6.94 21.30 31.34
N TYR A 249 8.17 20.90 31.03
CA TYR A 249 9.18 20.51 32.03
C TYR A 249 10.50 21.30 31.91
N GLY A 250 10.65 22.14 30.89
CA GLY A 250 11.85 22.94 30.65
C GLY A 250 12.90 22.23 29.80
N GLU A 251 13.91 23.00 29.34
CA GLU A 251 14.91 22.54 28.36
C GLU A 251 15.69 21.28 28.80
N LYS A 252 16.11 21.25 30.08
CA LYS A 252 16.92 20.17 30.65
C LYS A 252 16.12 19.07 31.33
N TRP A 253 14.90 18.82 30.87
CA TRP A 253 13.99 17.83 31.43
C TRP A 253 14.65 16.45 31.61
N TYR A 254 15.57 16.07 30.75
CA TYR A 254 16.26 14.76 30.78
C TYR A 254 17.19 14.57 32.00
N GLU A 255 17.60 15.66 32.64
CA GLU A 255 18.37 15.60 33.91
C GLU A 255 17.44 15.33 35.11
N HIS A 256 16.11 15.50 34.95
CA HIS A 256 15.10 15.50 36.01
C HIS A 256 14.03 14.40 35.89
N LEU A 257 14.33 13.33 35.14
CA LEU A 257 13.37 12.26 34.83
C LEU A 257 12.73 11.61 36.06
N ASP A 258 13.45 11.52 37.16
CA ASP A 258 12.99 10.87 38.39
C ASP A 258 12.35 11.85 39.40
N ASP A 259 12.31 13.15 39.07
CA ASP A 259 11.64 14.15 39.89
C ASP A 259 10.12 13.94 39.87
N ILE A 260 9.50 14.20 41.02
CA ILE A 260 8.05 14.09 41.19
C ILE A 260 7.38 15.31 40.59
N VAL A 261 6.51 15.12 39.62
CA VAL A 261 5.69 16.13 39.00
C VAL A 261 4.25 16.03 39.50
N THR A 262 3.68 17.19 39.92
CA THR A 262 2.28 17.28 40.32
C THR A 262 1.42 17.65 39.09
N SER A 263 0.56 16.74 38.67
CA SER A 263 -0.47 17.08 37.68
C SER A 263 -1.76 17.45 38.40
N SER A 264 -2.36 18.57 38.02
CA SER A 264 -3.65 19.04 38.56
C SER A 264 -4.78 18.00 38.44
N ASN A 265 -4.65 17.06 37.53
CA ASN A 265 -5.64 16.01 37.23
C ASN A 265 -5.31 14.62 37.80
N CYS A 266 -4.23 14.47 38.57
CA CYS A 266 -3.83 13.17 39.10
C CYS A 266 -3.64 13.22 40.63
N LYS A 267 -4.45 12.45 41.36
CA LYS A 267 -4.35 12.28 42.82
C LYS A 267 -3.09 11.52 43.28
N LYS A 268 -2.28 11.01 42.35
CA LYS A 268 -1.05 10.26 42.66
C LYS A 268 0.15 11.03 42.13
N SER A 269 1.14 11.21 42.97
CA SER A 269 2.46 11.72 42.58
C SER A 269 3.09 10.77 41.56
N ARG A 270 3.60 11.30 40.47
CA ARG A 270 4.28 10.55 39.40
C ARG A 270 5.61 11.21 39.08
N THR A 271 6.58 10.42 38.67
CA THR A 271 7.82 10.98 38.13
C THR A 271 7.59 11.53 36.72
N MET A 272 8.44 12.47 36.30
CA MET A 272 8.43 13.02 34.94
C MET A 272 8.58 11.90 33.91
N ARG A 273 9.47 10.94 34.14
CA ARG A 273 9.61 9.70 33.33
C ARG A 273 8.25 9.01 33.12
N ASN A 274 7.49 8.79 34.17
CA ASN A 274 6.17 8.14 34.08
C ASN A 274 5.16 8.96 33.25
N MET A 275 5.27 10.29 33.23
CA MET A 275 4.38 11.14 32.45
C MET A 275 4.75 11.09 30.97
N ILE A 276 6.03 11.08 30.62
CA ILE A 276 6.53 10.92 29.25
C ILE A 276 6.18 9.52 28.72
N GLU A 277 6.44 8.47 29.51
CA GLU A 277 6.07 7.09 29.14
C GLU A 277 4.54 6.91 28.96
N LYS A 278 3.72 7.69 29.68
CA LYS A 278 2.27 7.71 29.46
C LYS A 278 1.91 8.24 28.08
N ALA A 279 2.61 9.27 27.60
CA ALA A 279 2.43 9.80 26.24
C ALA A 279 2.87 8.74 25.19
N PHE A 280 3.99 8.06 25.40
CA PHE A 280 4.40 6.93 24.57
C PHE A 280 3.32 5.86 24.51
N LYS A 281 2.79 5.47 25.67
CA LYS A 281 1.72 4.49 25.76
C LYS A 281 0.46 4.93 25.02
N GLN A 282 0.05 6.16 25.15
CA GLN A 282 -1.11 6.73 24.44
C GLN A 282 -0.92 6.64 22.92
N PHE A 283 0.25 7.07 22.43
CA PHE A 283 0.60 6.97 21.01
C PHE A 283 0.59 5.52 20.52
N VAL A 284 1.35 4.65 21.15
CA VAL A 284 1.50 3.24 20.71
C VAL A 284 0.17 2.48 20.82
N CYS A 285 -0.58 2.63 21.89
CA CYS A 285 -1.91 1.99 22.02
C CYS A 285 -2.87 2.52 20.93
N GLY A 286 -2.85 3.83 20.66
CA GLY A 286 -3.69 4.44 19.65
C GLY A 286 -3.45 3.85 18.26
N ILE A 287 -2.22 3.87 17.78
CA ILE A 287 -1.88 3.41 16.43
C ILE A 287 -1.98 1.89 16.23
N ASN A 288 -2.09 1.11 17.29
CA ASN A 288 -2.32 -0.35 17.21
C ASN A 288 -3.81 -0.72 17.23
N GLN A 289 -4.72 0.26 17.27
CA GLN A 289 -6.15 -0.01 17.12
C GLN A 289 -6.52 -0.13 15.65
N PRO A 290 -7.36 -1.11 15.27
CA PRO A 290 -7.88 -1.20 13.92
C PRO A 290 -8.73 0.00 13.53
N ALA A 291 -8.60 0.45 12.28
CA ALA A 291 -9.32 1.59 11.73
C ALA A 291 -10.36 1.15 10.69
N GLY A 292 -11.63 1.50 10.89
CA GLY A 292 -12.72 1.15 9.97
C GLY A 292 -12.52 1.70 8.55
N ASN A 293 -11.95 2.90 8.41
CA ASN A 293 -11.66 3.55 7.13
C ASN A 293 -10.47 2.92 6.36
N ARG A 294 -9.88 1.86 6.91
CA ARG A 294 -8.71 1.16 6.37
C ARG A 294 -8.94 -0.35 6.23
N GLY A 295 -10.16 -0.78 6.02
CA GLY A 295 -10.50 -2.20 5.98
C GLY A 295 -10.25 -2.90 7.32
N TYR A 296 -10.45 -2.18 8.41
CA TYR A 296 -10.27 -2.65 9.78
C TYR A 296 -8.83 -3.08 10.10
N GLN A 297 -7.85 -2.49 9.44
CA GLN A 297 -6.44 -2.67 9.73
C GLN A 297 -5.91 -1.53 10.60
N SER A 298 -4.96 -1.82 11.48
CA SER A 298 -4.23 -0.78 12.21
C SER A 298 -3.44 0.12 11.24
N PRO A 299 -3.31 1.43 11.52
CA PRO A 299 -2.47 2.30 10.72
C PRO A 299 -1.02 1.81 10.73
N PHE A 300 -0.48 1.44 9.58
CA PHE A 300 0.93 1.09 9.46
C PHE A 300 1.77 2.35 9.69
N THR A 301 2.33 2.47 10.89
CA THR A 301 3.04 3.68 11.33
C THR A 301 4.52 3.38 11.49
N ASN A 302 5.39 4.29 11.00
CA ASN A 302 6.84 4.21 11.16
C ASN A 302 7.35 5.46 11.87
N ILE A 303 8.34 5.29 12.75
CA ILE A 303 9.13 6.35 13.39
C ILE A 303 10.62 6.15 13.07
N SER A 304 11.40 7.21 13.22
CA SER A 304 12.85 7.14 12.96
C SER A 304 13.65 7.64 14.14
N TYR A 305 14.76 6.97 14.40
CA TYR A 305 15.84 7.38 15.27
C TYR A 305 17.00 7.88 14.42
N TYR A 306 17.72 8.85 14.92
CA TYR A 306 18.84 9.49 14.25
C TYR A 306 20.07 9.45 15.10
N ASP A 307 21.24 9.15 14.50
CA ASP A 307 22.52 9.45 15.11
C ASP A 307 22.80 10.96 15.11
N HIS A 308 23.84 11.40 15.78
CA HIS A 308 24.18 12.83 15.87
C HIS A 308 24.43 13.48 14.50
N THR A 309 25.00 12.72 13.54
CA THR A 309 25.28 13.21 12.19
C THR A 309 23.98 13.47 11.41
N TYR A 310 23.04 12.54 11.46
CA TYR A 310 21.72 12.73 10.87
C TYR A 310 20.95 13.85 11.54
N PHE A 311 20.94 13.87 12.87
CA PHE A 311 20.26 14.94 13.62
C PHE A 311 20.78 16.32 13.19
N SER A 312 22.09 16.52 13.16
CA SER A 312 22.69 17.80 12.80
C SER A 312 22.37 18.21 11.35
N SER A 313 22.36 17.25 10.42
CA SER A 313 22.01 17.53 9.03
C SER A 313 20.53 17.85 8.82
N LEU A 314 19.64 17.07 9.45
CA LEU A 314 18.20 17.22 9.25
C LEU A 314 17.57 18.37 10.05
N PHE A 315 18.07 18.58 11.27
CA PHE A 315 17.43 19.46 12.26
C PHE A 315 18.31 20.64 12.70
N GLY A 316 19.56 20.71 12.26
CA GLY A 316 20.48 21.79 12.65
C GLY A 316 20.03 23.19 12.22
N THR A 317 19.13 23.29 11.24
CA THR A 317 18.54 24.57 10.80
C THR A 317 17.03 24.61 11.00
N PHE A 318 16.49 23.65 11.74
CA PHE A 318 15.07 23.59 12.06
C PHE A 318 14.74 24.47 13.27
N TYR A 319 13.59 25.15 13.22
CA TYR A 319 13.06 25.95 14.32
C TYR A 319 11.67 25.45 14.70
N TYR A 320 11.43 25.34 15.99
CA TYR A 320 10.12 25.13 16.56
C TYR A 320 9.17 26.30 16.28
N PRO A 321 7.85 26.15 16.48
CA PRO A 321 6.89 27.25 16.28
C PRO A 321 7.18 28.51 17.10
N ASP A 322 7.82 28.38 18.26
CA ASP A 322 8.22 29.48 19.14
C ASP A 322 9.57 30.12 18.78
N GLY A 323 10.25 29.63 17.72
CA GLY A 323 11.53 30.12 17.25
C GLY A 323 12.75 29.52 17.97
N THR A 324 12.57 28.58 18.90
CA THR A 324 13.68 27.83 19.50
C THR A 324 14.13 26.67 18.60
N GLN A 325 15.30 26.08 18.87
CA GLN A 325 15.83 24.95 18.11
C GLN A 325 15.87 23.68 18.98
N PRO A 326 15.74 22.50 18.38
CA PRO A 326 15.94 21.25 19.11
C PRO A 326 17.41 21.06 19.48
N GLU A 327 17.68 20.67 20.72
CA GLU A 327 19.00 20.28 21.19
C GLU A 327 19.20 18.78 21.10
N TRP A 328 20.40 18.37 20.67
CA TRP A 328 20.75 16.95 20.49
C TRP A 328 20.57 16.13 21.77
N GLU A 329 21.08 16.64 22.89
CA GLU A 329 21.06 15.96 24.18
C GLU A 329 19.64 15.59 24.62
N ALA A 330 18.71 16.50 24.43
CA ALA A 330 17.30 16.26 24.75
C ALA A 330 16.66 15.24 23.82
N VAL A 331 16.94 15.34 22.52
CA VAL A 331 16.38 14.40 21.53
C VAL A 331 16.99 13.01 21.67
N ASP A 332 18.29 12.89 21.89
CA ASP A 332 18.98 11.61 22.14
C ASP A 332 18.45 10.93 23.41
N ALA A 333 18.31 11.68 24.50
CA ALA A 333 17.73 11.17 25.74
C ALA A 333 16.30 10.63 25.52
N LEU A 334 15.50 11.34 24.72
CA LEU A 334 14.14 10.92 24.38
C LEU A 334 14.10 9.66 23.53
N GLN A 335 14.97 9.58 22.52
CA GLN A 335 15.13 8.38 21.67
C GLN A 335 15.51 7.15 22.50
N ARG A 336 16.51 7.28 23.38
CA ARG A 336 16.95 6.20 24.28
C ARG A 336 15.87 5.79 25.28
N LEU A 337 15.12 6.77 25.82
CA LEU A 337 14.03 6.51 26.75
C LEU A 337 12.91 5.71 26.07
N PHE A 338 12.49 6.12 24.87
CA PHE A 338 11.46 5.42 24.11
C PHE A 338 11.92 4.02 23.70
N MET A 339 13.12 3.89 23.17
CA MET A 339 13.69 2.62 22.69
C MET A 339 13.71 1.57 23.81
N ASN A 340 14.24 1.94 24.99
CA ASN A 340 14.26 1.04 26.15
C ASN A 340 12.85 0.67 26.64
N TRP A 341 11.97 1.67 26.76
CA TRP A 341 10.58 1.47 27.20
C TRP A 341 9.80 0.56 26.22
N PHE A 342 9.91 0.83 24.93
CA PHE A 342 9.18 0.11 23.89
C PHE A 342 9.68 -1.33 23.72
N ASN A 343 11.00 -1.55 23.79
CA ASN A 343 11.57 -2.89 23.78
C ASN A 343 11.08 -3.74 24.96
N GLN A 344 11.09 -3.20 26.18
CA GLN A 344 10.55 -3.89 27.35
C GLN A 344 9.06 -4.24 27.20
N TRP A 345 8.29 -3.38 26.53
CA TRP A 345 6.89 -3.66 26.29
C TRP A 345 6.70 -4.77 25.25
N ARG A 346 7.41 -4.70 24.13
CA ARG A 346 7.35 -5.73 23.07
C ARG A 346 7.77 -7.11 23.51
N LEU A 347 8.67 -7.22 24.48
CA LEU A 347 9.05 -8.51 25.08
C LEU A 347 7.91 -9.17 25.88
N ARG A 348 6.90 -8.41 26.29
CA ARG A 348 5.78 -8.90 27.12
C ARG A 348 4.51 -9.15 26.33
N GLN A 349 4.31 -8.45 25.23
CA GLN A 349 3.13 -8.55 24.40
C GLN A 349 3.42 -8.20 22.94
N LEU A 350 2.65 -8.78 22.03
CA LEU A 350 2.76 -8.48 20.63
C LEU A 350 2.23 -7.06 20.35
N VAL A 351 3.12 -6.17 19.90
CA VAL A 351 2.82 -4.82 19.46
C VAL A 351 3.46 -4.62 18.10
N ALA A 352 2.62 -4.45 17.07
CA ALA A 352 3.09 -4.38 15.68
C ALA A 352 3.70 -3.01 15.33
N PHE A 353 3.13 -1.93 15.88
CA PHE A 353 3.50 -0.55 15.55
C PHE A 353 3.91 0.27 16.77
N PRO A 354 4.77 1.29 16.58
CA PRO A 354 5.38 1.71 15.32
C PRO A 354 6.44 0.72 14.84
N VAL A 355 6.62 0.64 13.51
CA VAL A 355 7.85 0.11 12.92
C VAL A 355 8.93 1.17 13.10
N GLU A 356 10.12 0.74 13.46
CA GLU A 356 11.22 1.62 13.85
C GLU A 356 12.33 1.58 12.81
N THR A 357 12.89 2.73 12.48
CA THR A 357 14.06 2.87 11.59
C THR A 357 15.18 3.58 12.32
N MET A 358 16.34 2.94 12.42
CA MET A 358 17.57 3.50 12.96
C MET A 358 18.43 4.02 11.82
N ALA A 359 18.65 5.33 11.74
CA ALA A 359 19.45 5.96 10.70
C ALA A 359 20.83 6.34 11.23
N MET A 360 21.88 5.85 10.56
CA MET A 360 23.29 6.08 10.92
C MET A 360 24.13 6.37 9.68
N VAL A 361 25.16 7.21 9.85
CA VAL A 361 26.13 7.51 8.80
C VAL A 361 27.42 6.72 9.02
N TYR A 362 27.95 6.11 7.93
CA TYR A 362 29.24 5.47 7.93
C TYR A 362 30.29 6.30 7.16
N ASP A 363 31.55 6.19 7.58
CA ASP A 363 32.68 6.76 6.84
C ASP A 363 33.09 5.80 5.70
N PRO A 364 32.96 6.20 4.42
CA PRO A 364 33.37 5.34 3.29
C PRO A 364 34.82 4.91 3.31
N LYS A 365 35.72 5.66 3.98
CA LYS A 365 37.17 5.35 4.05
C LYS A 365 37.46 4.23 5.04
N THR A 366 36.77 4.22 6.17
CA THR A 366 36.97 3.22 7.22
C THR A 366 35.98 2.08 7.16
N GLY A 367 34.84 2.28 6.48
CA GLY A 367 33.70 1.35 6.43
C GLY A 367 32.96 1.22 7.77
N ASP A 368 33.20 2.11 8.73
CA ASP A 368 32.65 2.04 10.07
C ASP A 368 31.69 3.22 10.33
N ILE A 369 30.72 3.03 11.25
CA ILE A 369 29.78 4.08 11.66
C ILE A 369 30.53 5.24 12.31
N ILE A 370 30.20 6.47 11.94
CA ILE A 370 30.85 7.68 12.44
C ILE A 370 30.55 7.87 13.92
N ASP A 371 29.28 7.80 14.29
CA ASP A 371 28.82 7.90 15.68
C ASP A 371 28.95 6.54 16.39
N LYS A 372 30.08 6.39 17.15
CA LYS A 372 30.42 5.14 17.84
C LYS A 372 29.45 4.83 18.99
N ASP A 373 29.00 5.85 19.70
CA ASP A 373 28.09 5.69 20.81
C ASP A 373 26.72 5.17 20.32
N TYR A 374 26.26 5.72 19.21
CA TYR A 374 25.01 5.27 18.59
C TYR A 374 25.12 3.87 17.94
N LYS A 375 26.28 3.53 17.40
CA LYS A 375 26.58 2.17 16.94
C LYS A 375 26.49 1.16 18.08
N ASP A 376 27.13 1.48 19.24
CA ASP A 376 27.14 0.61 20.40
C ASP A 376 25.74 0.47 21.00
N LEU A 377 24.98 1.56 21.10
CA LEU A 377 23.56 1.54 21.48
C LEU A 377 22.74 0.61 20.57
N THR A 378 22.94 0.71 19.27
CA THR A 378 22.24 -0.12 18.28
C THR A 378 22.54 -1.60 18.49
N ALA A 379 23.82 -1.94 18.69
CA ALA A 379 24.25 -3.31 18.95
C ALA A 379 23.69 -3.83 20.28
N GLU A 380 23.69 -3.01 21.32
CA GLU A 380 23.10 -3.35 22.62
C GLU A 380 21.59 -3.64 22.50
N MET A 381 20.85 -2.80 21.76
CA MET A 381 19.42 -3.00 21.57
C MET A 381 19.13 -4.28 20.79
N TYR A 382 19.90 -4.61 19.74
CA TYR A 382 19.78 -5.90 19.06
C TYR A 382 20.05 -7.08 20.01
N ALA A 383 21.09 -6.98 20.84
CA ALA A 383 21.40 -8.00 21.83
C ALA A 383 20.28 -8.19 22.87
N LYS A 384 19.51 -7.15 23.17
CA LYS A 384 18.31 -7.18 24.01
C LYS A 384 17.06 -7.67 23.28
N GLY A 385 17.17 -8.08 22.01
CA GLY A 385 16.04 -8.56 21.21
C GLY A 385 15.15 -7.47 20.62
N HIS A 386 15.59 -6.20 20.62
CA HIS A 386 14.85 -5.13 19.99
C HIS A 386 14.86 -5.30 18.47
N SER A 387 13.71 -5.09 17.82
CA SER A 387 13.56 -5.26 16.38
C SER A 387 13.29 -3.90 15.72
N PHE A 388 14.25 -3.44 14.94
CA PHE A 388 14.14 -2.23 14.12
C PHE A 388 14.92 -2.41 12.81
N PHE A 389 14.63 -1.57 11.82
CA PHE A 389 15.40 -1.51 10.59
C PHE A 389 16.59 -0.58 10.78
N THR A 390 17.77 -1.02 10.34
CA THR A 390 18.97 -0.18 10.31
C THR A 390 19.14 0.39 8.91
N TYR A 391 19.18 1.70 8.80
CA TYR A 391 19.50 2.42 7.59
C TYR A 391 20.88 3.07 7.72
N ILE A 392 21.82 2.58 6.93
CA ILE A 392 23.21 3.04 6.95
C ILE A 392 23.52 3.69 5.61
N SER A 393 23.96 4.95 5.63
CA SER A 393 24.29 5.74 4.45
C SER A 393 25.68 6.33 4.57
N ASP A 394 26.30 6.63 3.44
CA ASP A 394 27.58 7.33 3.35
C ASP A 394 27.45 8.86 3.54
N SER A 395 26.22 9.37 3.55
CA SER A 395 25.93 10.77 3.83
C SER A 395 24.60 10.91 4.58
N ALA A 396 24.44 12.01 5.30
CA ALA A 396 23.19 12.37 5.94
C ALA A 396 22.20 13.08 5.01
N ASP A 397 22.51 13.16 3.70
CA ASP A 397 21.67 13.83 2.70
C ASP A 397 20.45 13.01 2.26
N SER A 398 20.35 11.78 2.74
CA SER A 398 19.26 10.89 2.41
C SER A 398 18.69 10.21 3.65
N LEU A 399 17.37 10.10 3.72
CA LEU A 399 16.68 9.43 4.80
C LEU A 399 15.80 8.30 4.26
N ALA A 400 15.81 7.15 4.93
CA ALA A 400 14.86 6.09 4.63
C ALA A 400 13.54 6.32 5.38
N SER A 401 12.44 6.35 4.63
CA SER A 401 11.10 6.18 5.19
C SER A 401 10.75 4.70 5.35
N CYS A 402 9.54 4.39 5.81
CA CYS A 402 9.02 3.03 6.02
C CYS A 402 9.25 2.06 4.85
N CYS A 403 9.24 2.57 3.61
CA CYS A 403 9.51 1.80 2.39
C CYS A 403 11.00 1.77 1.99
N ARG A 404 11.89 2.25 2.86
CA ARG A 404 13.35 2.36 2.61
C ARG A 404 13.67 3.18 1.36
N LEU A 405 12.81 4.12 1.01
CA LEU A 405 13.03 5.04 -0.09
C LEU A 405 14.10 6.05 0.34
N ARG A 406 15.13 6.16 -0.47
CA ARG A 406 16.14 7.19 -0.31
C ARG A 406 15.54 8.55 -0.68
N ASN A 407 15.58 9.49 0.24
CA ASN A 407 15.16 10.86 0.03
C ASN A 407 16.39 11.73 -0.05
N GLU A 408 16.64 12.33 -1.20
CA GLU A 408 17.75 13.26 -1.35
C GLU A 408 17.35 14.63 -0.82
N LEU A 409 17.99 15.07 0.25
CA LEU A 409 17.74 16.36 0.88
C LEU A 409 18.12 17.54 -0.03
N ALA A 410 19.02 17.33 -0.99
CA ALA A 410 19.45 18.37 -1.91
C ALA A 410 18.31 18.94 -2.78
N GLU A 411 17.24 18.15 -3.00
CA GLU A 411 16.02 18.59 -3.68
C GLU A 411 14.97 19.19 -2.73
N ASN A 412 15.20 19.09 -1.43
CA ASN A 412 14.28 19.53 -0.39
C ASN A 412 14.78 20.83 0.23
N THR A 413 14.45 21.94 -0.37
CA THR A 413 14.76 23.26 0.18
C THR A 413 13.99 23.50 1.47
N PHE A 414 14.71 23.82 2.54
CA PHE A 414 14.13 24.32 3.78
C PHE A 414 13.34 25.61 3.48
N SER A 415 12.08 25.61 3.87
CA SER A 415 11.28 26.83 3.93
C SER A 415 10.87 27.07 5.37
N PRO A 416 11.17 28.22 5.95
CA PRO A 416 10.74 28.57 7.30
C PRO A 416 9.22 28.50 7.48
N THR A 417 8.48 28.65 6.39
CA THR A 417 6.99 28.63 6.37
C THR A 417 6.40 27.26 6.12
N SER A 418 7.18 26.27 5.62
CA SER A 418 6.68 24.93 5.30
C SER A 418 7.24 23.84 6.21
N GLY A 419 8.04 24.20 7.20
CA GLY A 419 8.69 23.26 8.10
C GLY A 419 9.69 22.35 7.37
N MET A 420 10.00 21.22 7.96
CA MET A 420 10.96 20.26 7.41
C MET A 420 10.43 19.60 6.15
N THR A 421 10.90 20.05 5.00
CA THR A 421 10.52 19.49 3.70
C THR A 421 11.21 18.15 3.42
N GLY A 422 12.40 17.90 3.99
CA GLY A 422 13.20 16.69 3.76
C GLY A 422 12.60 15.37 4.17
N ILE A 423 11.51 15.39 4.95
CA ILE A 423 10.76 14.18 5.31
C ILE A 423 9.42 14.05 4.61
N LYS A 424 9.02 15.02 3.77
CA LYS A 424 7.76 15.00 3.03
C LYS A 424 7.90 14.23 1.73
N THR A 425 7.84 12.92 1.81
CA THR A 425 8.01 12.05 0.64
C THR A 425 7.20 10.76 0.79
N GLY A 426 7.42 9.80 -0.07
CA GLY A 426 6.76 8.50 -0.03
C GLY A 426 6.74 7.83 -1.39
N SER A 427 5.77 6.93 -1.57
CA SER A 427 5.58 6.22 -2.83
C SER A 427 4.19 6.48 -3.39
N ALA A 428 4.13 6.90 -4.64
CA ALA A 428 2.87 7.04 -5.37
C ALA A 428 2.24 5.67 -5.63
N ASN A 429 3.05 4.70 -6.05
CA ASN A 429 2.64 3.33 -6.31
C ASN A 429 3.85 2.39 -6.23
N VAL A 430 3.60 1.11 -5.97
CA VAL A 430 4.64 0.07 -5.94
C VAL A 430 4.26 -1.04 -6.91
N ILE A 431 5.19 -1.36 -7.83
CA ILE A 431 5.08 -2.48 -8.76
C ILE A 431 6.33 -3.34 -8.60
N THR A 432 6.16 -4.61 -8.30
CA THR A 432 7.27 -5.56 -8.15
C THR A 432 7.39 -6.42 -9.39
N LEU A 433 8.61 -6.51 -9.92
CA LEU A 433 8.98 -7.45 -10.98
C LEU A 433 9.18 -8.84 -10.39
N ASN A 434 8.53 -9.83 -10.96
CA ASN A 434 8.76 -11.24 -10.66
C ASN A 434 9.79 -11.81 -11.63
N VAL A 435 11.07 -11.59 -11.33
CA VAL A 435 12.19 -12.00 -12.20
C VAL A 435 12.19 -13.51 -12.46
N ASN A 436 11.79 -14.31 -11.47
CA ASN A 436 11.66 -15.75 -11.65
C ASN A 436 10.63 -16.09 -12.76
N ARG A 437 9.46 -15.46 -12.75
CA ARG A 437 8.43 -15.68 -13.77
C ARG A 437 8.86 -15.11 -15.12
N ILE A 438 9.49 -13.96 -15.16
CA ILE A 438 10.04 -13.34 -16.37
C ILE A 438 11.02 -14.28 -17.05
N ILE A 439 11.93 -14.92 -16.29
CA ILE A 439 12.85 -15.93 -16.81
C ILE A 439 12.09 -17.15 -17.36
N GLN A 440 11.11 -17.66 -16.62
CA GLN A 440 10.30 -18.80 -17.06
C GLN A 440 9.50 -18.50 -18.33
N ASN A 441 8.93 -17.31 -18.45
CA ASN A 441 8.18 -16.90 -19.63
C ASN A 441 9.09 -16.75 -20.86
N TYR A 442 10.32 -16.26 -20.67
CA TYR A 442 11.29 -16.10 -21.75
C TYR A 442 11.82 -17.43 -22.27
N PHE A 443 12.23 -18.33 -21.37
CA PHE A 443 12.85 -19.62 -21.74
C PHE A 443 11.86 -20.78 -21.88
N GLY A 444 10.62 -20.60 -21.42
CA GLY A 444 9.58 -21.63 -21.37
C GLY A 444 9.59 -22.45 -20.07
N PRO A 445 8.45 -23.08 -19.73
CA PRO A 445 8.21 -23.68 -18.40
C PRO A 445 8.98 -24.97 -18.13
N CYS A 446 9.65 -25.55 -19.13
CA CYS A 446 10.29 -26.87 -19.04
C CYS A 446 11.82 -26.85 -18.96
N LYS A 447 12.43 -25.65 -18.81
CA LYS A 447 13.90 -25.56 -18.77
C LYS A 447 14.40 -25.59 -17.32
N HIS A 448 15.33 -26.49 -17.02
CA HIS A 448 16.00 -26.58 -15.74
C HIS A 448 16.95 -25.38 -15.52
N GLU A 449 17.19 -25.01 -14.27
CA GLU A 449 18.10 -23.91 -13.90
C GLU A 449 19.47 -24.00 -14.58
N GLU A 450 20.02 -25.20 -14.72
CA GLU A 450 21.32 -25.43 -15.39
C GLU A 450 21.30 -25.08 -16.88
N VAL A 451 20.19 -25.31 -17.58
CA VAL A 451 20.05 -24.98 -19.00
C VAL A 451 19.94 -23.46 -19.16
N VAL A 452 19.13 -22.83 -18.33
CA VAL A 452 18.98 -21.37 -18.30
C VAL A 452 20.33 -20.71 -18.00
N LYS A 453 21.06 -21.19 -16.99
CA LYS A 453 22.40 -20.73 -16.64
C LYS A 453 23.37 -20.83 -17.83
N LYS A 454 23.40 -21.99 -18.49
CA LYS A 454 24.26 -22.23 -19.64
C LYS A 454 23.91 -21.35 -20.85
N GLU A 455 22.62 -21.21 -21.16
CA GLU A 455 22.15 -20.42 -22.29
C GLU A 455 22.30 -18.91 -22.03
N LEU A 456 21.99 -18.45 -20.81
CA LEU A 456 21.99 -17.03 -20.49
C LEU A 456 23.43 -16.45 -20.33
N TRP A 457 24.32 -17.18 -19.65
CA TRP A 457 25.63 -16.63 -19.28
C TRP A 457 26.77 -17.04 -20.19
N ASN A 458 26.67 -18.18 -20.83
CA ASN A 458 27.71 -18.64 -21.75
C ASN A 458 27.51 -18.12 -23.18
N ASP A 459 26.29 -17.71 -23.55
CA ASP A 459 25.98 -17.12 -24.85
C ASP A 459 25.66 -15.63 -24.72
N SER A 460 26.54 -14.79 -25.27
CA SER A 460 26.38 -13.35 -25.26
C SER A 460 25.15 -12.84 -26.03
N VAL A 461 24.72 -13.57 -27.04
CA VAL A 461 23.53 -13.23 -27.85
C VAL A 461 22.26 -13.44 -27.04
N HIS A 462 22.08 -14.64 -26.46
CA HIS A 462 20.93 -14.95 -25.61
C HIS A 462 20.85 -14.01 -24.41
N ARG A 463 21.98 -13.68 -23.78
CA ARG A 463 22.02 -12.70 -22.69
C ARG A 463 21.55 -11.33 -23.15
N SER A 464 22.02 -10.85 -24.31
CA SER A 464 21.60 -9.57 -24.87
C SER A 464 20.11 -9.53 -25.21
N GLU A 465 19.57 -10.62 -25.76
CA GLU A 465 18.13 -10.75 -26.05
C GLU A 465 17.27 -10.77 -24.80
N PHE A 466 17.69 -11.50 -23.77
CA PHE A 466 16.99 -11.50 -22.48
C PHE A 466 17.00 -10.12 -21.83
N VAL A 467 18.14 -9.40 -21.89
CA VAL A 467 18.21 -8.02 -21.37
C VAL A 467 17.25 -7.11 -22.12
N LYS A 468 17.13 -7.23 -23.43
CA LYS A 468 16.15 -6.47 -24.22
C LYS A 468 14.71 -6.80 -23.79
N TYR A 469 14.41 -8.08 -23.59
CA TYR A 469 13.09 -8.51 -23.11
C TYR A 469 12.77 -7.92 -21.73
N LEU A 470 13.69 -8.04 -20.77
CA LEU A 470 13.54 -7.45 -19.44
C LEU A 470 13.39 -5.92 -19.50
N THR A 471 14.18 -5.25 -20.35
CA THR A 471 14.09 -3.80 -20.57
C THR A 471 12.70 -3.40 -21.11
N SER A 472 12.14 -4.19 -22.03
CA SER A 472 10.79 -3.90 -22.55
C SER A 472 9.70 -3.97 -21.47
N ILE A 473 9.83 -4.89 -20.52
CA ILE A 473 8.92 -4.96 -19.35
C ILE A 473 9.11 -3.74 -18.45
N LEU A 474 10.35 -3.35 -18.17
CA LEU A 474 10.66 -2.17 -17.36
C LEU A 474 10.10 -0.88 -17.98
N GLU A 475 10.22 -0.71 -19.29
CA GLU A 475 9.67 0.44 -20.01
C GLU A 475 8.13 0.51 -19.88
N ARG A 476 7.44 -0.64 -19.93
CA ARG A 476 6.00 -0.69 -19.66
C ARG A 476 5.70 -0.29 -18.22
N VAL A 477 6.45 -0.81 -17.26
CA VAL A 477 6.27 -0.48 -15.83
C VAL A 477 6.49 0.99 -15.55
N TYR A 478 7.46 1.65 -16.19
CA TYR A 478 7.61 3.11 -16.10
C TYR A 478 6.36 3.85 -16.60
N LYS A 479 5.79 3.44 -17.74
CA LYS A 479 4.56 4.03 -18.28
C LYS A 479 3.36 3.79 -17.32
N TYR A 480 3.28 2.63 -16.69
CA TYR A 480 2.25 2.35 -15.69
C TYR A 480 2.38 3.28 -14.47
N HIS A 481 3.58 3.49 -13.97
CA HIS A 481 3.83 4.42 -12.87
C HIS A 481 3.49 5.86 -13.24
N ILE A 482 3.88 6.32 -14.42
CA ILE A 482 3.58 7.68 -14.88
C ILE A 482 2.06 7.88 -15.00
N ALA A 483 1.36 6.91 -15.58
CA ALA A 483 -0.10 6.97 -15.71
C ALA A 483 -0.79 7.02 -14.34
N TYR A 484 -0.36 6.18 -13.38
CA TYR A 484 -0.91 6.18 -12.03
C TYR A 484 -0.65 7.50 -11.30
N LYS A 485 0.59 7.99 -11.33
CA LYS A 485 0.98 9.26 -10.69
C LYS A 485 0.22 10.45 -11.32
N THR A 486 0.00 10.44 -12.65
CA THR A 486 -0.81 11.45 -13.32
C THR A 486 -2.25 11.46 -12.81
N MET A 487 -2.88 10.29 -12.62
CA MET A 487 -4.23 10.23 -12.03
C MET A 487 -4.27 10.78 -10.59
N LEU A 488 -3.24 10.51 -9.78
CA LEU A 488 -3.14 11.10 -8.44
C LEU A 488 -3.06 12.63 -8.51
N TYR A 489 -2.27 13.19 -9.42
CA TYR A 489 -2.19 14.64 -9.66
C TYR A 489 -3.52 15.26 -10.07
N GLU A 490 -4.24 14.60 -10.97
CA GLU A 490 -5.57 15.06 -11.39
C GLU A 490 -6.55 15.14 -10.22
N TRP A 491 -6.43 14.24 -9.24
CA TRP A 491 -7.26 14.27 -8.05
C TRP A 491 -6.76 15.29 -7.02
N GLU A 492 -5.44 15.43 -6.85
CA GLU A 492 -4.84 16.45 -6.00
C GLU A 492 -5.23 17.86 -6.43
N SER A 493 -5.18 18.15 -7.74
CA SER A 493 -5.58 19.44 -8.29
C SER A 493 -7.05 19.80 -8.06
N LYS A 494 -7.89 18.82 -7.72
CA LYS A 494 -9.29 18.96 -7.35
C LYS A 494 -9.51 18.98 -5.83
N GLY A 495 -8.44 19.00 -5.04
CA GLY A 495 -8.50 19.02 -3.58
C GLY A 495 -8.93 17.71 -2.93
N ALA A 496 -8.74 16.56 -3.60
CA ALA A 496 -9.23 15.26 -3.11
C ALA A 496 -8.43 14.70 -1.93
N TYR A 497 -7.24 15.22 -1.64
CA TYR A 497 -6.37 14.70 -0.58
C TYR A 497 -6.16 15.72 0.54
N ALA A 498 -6.75 15.46 1.70
CA ALA A 498 -6.56 16.28 2.89
C ALA A 498 -5.08 16.34 3.32
N SER A 499 -4.31 15.30 3.08
CA SER A 499 -2.87 15.26 3.34
C SER A 499 -2.08 16.30 2.55
N SER A 500 -2.42 16.52 1.28
CA SER A 500 -1.81 17.57 0.44
C SER A 500 -2.38 18.95 0.81
N ASN A 501 -3.69 19.06 1.00
CA ASN A 501 -4.35 20.31 1.36
C ASN A 501 -3.85 20.87 2.69
N GLY A 502 -3.55 19.98 3.65
CA GLY A 502 -3.00 20.33 4.96
C GLY A 502 -1.47 20.52 4.97
N GLY A 503 -0.80 20.41 3.84
CA GLY A 503 0.65 20.64 3.74
C GLY A 503 1.52 19.51 4.30
N PHE A 504 0.95 18.34 4.64
CA PHE A 504 1.71 17.20 5.17
C PHE A 504 2.55 16.53 4.10
N ILE A 505 2.08 16.50 2.85
CA ILE A 505 2.75 15.87 1.72
C ILE A 505 2.44 16.61 0.43
N ASN A 506 3.25 16.38 -0.60
CA ASN A 506 3.02 16.82 -1.96
C ASN A 506 3.17 15.60 -2.88
N ILE A 507 2.16 15.28 -3.69
CA ILE A 507 2.19 14.13 -4.61
C ILE A 507 3.33 14.24 -5.62
N LYS A 508 3.75 15.46 -5.95
CA LYS A 508 4.91 15.73 -6.81
C LYS A 508 6.19 15.05 -6.29
N ASP A 509 6.38 15.04 -4.99
CA ASP A 509 7.60 14.56 -4.35
C ASP A 509 7.58 13.05 -4.06
N LEU A 510 6.48 12.36 -4.44
CA LEU A 510 6.37 10.92 -4.28
C LEU A 510 7.16 10.17 -5.35
N TYR A 511 7.85 9.13 -4.93
CA TYR A 511 8.57 8.22 -5.83
C TYR A 511 7.63 7.20 -6.49
N SER A 512 8.06 6.73 -7.65
CA SER A 512 7.52 5.53 -8.31
C SER A 512 8.42 4.35 -7.95
N THR A 513 7.91 3.42 -7.14
CA THR A 513 8.74 2.36 -6.57
C THR A 513 8.66 1.09 -7.39
N ILE A 514 9.81 0.57 -7.83
CA ILE A 514 9.92 -0.73 -8.47
C ILE A 514 10.58 -1.70 -7.50
N GLY A 515 9.81 -2.72 -7.08
CA GLY A 515 10.33 -3.84 -6.33
C GLY A 515 10.91 -4.90 -7.26
N ILE A 516 11.83 -5.72 -6.76
CA ILE A 516 12.41 -6.84 -7.50
C ILE A 516 12.31 -8.08 -6.62
N ASN A 517 11.72 -9.15 -7.15
CA ASN A 517 11.61 -10.44 -6.49
C ASN A 517 12.23 -11.54 -7.37
N GLY A 518 12.74 -12.61 -6.75
CA GLY A 518 13.32 -13.76 -7.46
C GLY A 518 14.78 -13.58 -7.89
N LEU A 519 15.52 -12.63 -7.32
CA LEU A 519 16.95 -12.40 -7.61
C LEU A 519 17.85 -13.61 -7.33
N LYS A 520 17.43 -14.52 -6.43
CA LYS A 520 18.18 -15.77 -6.18
C LYS A 520 18.32 -16.61 -7.45
N VAL A 521 17.28 -16.67 -8.27
CA VAL A 521 17.31 -17.38 -9.56
C VAL A 521 18.31 -16.72 -10.49
N LEU A 522 18.34 -15.38 -10.56
CA LEU A 522 19.32 -14.63 -11.33
C LEU A 522 20.75 -14.87 -10.81
N GLY A 523 20.95 -14.87 -9.48
CA GLY A 523 22.24 -15.14 -8.84
C GLY A 523 22.74 -16.57 -9.00
N LEU A 524 21.84 -17.56 -9.15
CA LEU A 524 22.21 -18.93 -9.50
C LEU A 524 22.62 -19.06 -10.97
N ILE A 525 22.19 -18.13 -11.80
CA ILE A 525 22.52 -18.00 -13.22
C ILE A 525 23.84 -17.23 -13.41
N ALA A 526 24.17 -16.29 -12.54
CA ALA A 526 25.40 -15.51 -12.52
C ALA A 526 26.55 -16.22 -11.79
#